data_9cf903f1bac517d36db8ac44f6c22921
#
_entry.id   9cf903f1bac517d36db8ac44f6c22921
#
_cell.length_a   1.000
_cell.length_b   1.000
_cell.length_c   1.000
_cell.angle_alpha   90.00
_cell.angle_beta   90.00
_cell.angle_gamma   90.00
#
_symmetry.space_group_name_H-M   'P 1'
#
loop_
_entity.id
_entity.type
_entity.pdbx_description
1 polymer ?
#
loop_
_entity_poly.entity_id
_entity_poly.type
_entity_poly.pdbx_seq_one_letter_code
_entity_poly.pdbx_strand_id
1 'polypeptide(L)'
;MTLNDITTAIAPHGLLIMGHSANRVLIGTNRDWWDHFSQTPEYNDSQHDPVDRWSKRILNDLAERAGARAYFPSDGPPYAPFIAWAKETGRFWQSPTGMLIHDTTGLMISIRGALEFSHPVGDIACTTNPCEGCSDRPCIAACPVGALSGTQPYDVPACKAFLDTENGQACMSGGCLVRQACPVSQAFDRPSAQSGFHMKAFRR
;
A
#
# COMPACT_ATOMS: atom_id res chain seq x y z
N MET A 1 -7.72 23.39 1.87
CA MET A 1 -7.03 22.48 2.83
C MET A 1 -5.62 22.28 2.34
N THR A 2 -4.62 22.43 3.21
CA THR A 2 -3.19 22.22 2.89
C THR A 2 -2.79 20.75 3.08
N LEU A 3 -1.61 20.36 2.59
CA LEU A 3 -1.06 19.00 2.86
C LEU A 3 -0.90 18.74 4.37
N ASN A 4 -0.54 19.77 5.15
CA ASN A 4 -0.43 19.65 6.60
C ASN A 4 -1.79 19.40 7.27
N ASP A 5 -2.85 20.07 6.80
CA ASP A 5 -4.20 19.85 7.30
C ASP A 5 -4.68 18.43 7.00
N ILE A 6 -4.36 17.91 5.79
CA ILE A 6 -4.67 16.53 5.40
C ILE A 6 -3.91 15.56 6.30
N THR A 7 -2.60 15.78 6.49
CA THR A 7 -1.75 14.93 7.36
C THR A 7 -2.34 14.88 8.79
N THR A 8 -2.70 16.03 9.34
CA THR A 8 -3.31 16.11 10.67
C THR A 8 -4.64 15.37 10.75
N ALA A 9 -5.47 15.49 9.71
CA ALA A 9 -6.79 14.84 9.67
C ALA A 9 -6.71 13.30 9.54
N ILE A 10 -5.71 12.76 8.83
CA ILE A 10 -5.58 11.31 8.58
C ILE A 10 -4.75 10.58 9.64
N ALA A 11 -3.87 11.27 10.36
CA ALA A 11 -2.98 10.66 11.36
C ALA A 11 -3.73 9.86 12.45
N PRO A 12 -4.87 10.33 13.00
CA PRO A 12 -5.64 9.58 14.01
C PRO A 12 -6.19 8.24 13.50
N HIS A 13 -6.20 8.04 12.19
CA HIS A 13 -6.67 6.79 11.55
C HIS A 13 -5.52 5.86 11.14
N GLY A 14 -4.29 6.17 11.55
CA GLY A 14 -3.12 5.41 11.13
C GLY A 14 -2.82 5.51 9.63
N LEU A 15 -3.19 6.63 9.01
CA LEU A 15 -2.94 6.91 7.60
C LEU A 15 -1.80 7.90 7.41
N LEU A 16 -1.20 7.88 6.23
CA LEU A 16 -0.17 8.83 5.82
C LEU A 16 -0.36 9.26 4.35
N ILE A 17 0.17 10.42 4.01
CA ILE A 17 0.33 10.84 2.61
C ILE A 17 1.49 10.05 2.02
N MET A 18 1.20 9.18 1.05
CA MET A 18 2.22 8.42 0.33
C MET A 18 2.88 9.22 -0.79
N GLY A 19 2.27 10.32 -1.18
CA GLY A 19 2.78 11.23 -2.19
C GLY A 19 1.66 12.07 -2.78
N HIS A 20 2.03 13.08 -3.53
CA HIS A 20 1.07 13.91 -4.26
C HIS A 20 1.62 14.30 -5.63
N SER A 21 0.76 14.51 -6.59
CA SER A 21 1.04 15.19 -7.85
C SER A 21 0.40 16.59 -7.80
N ALA A 22 0.36 17.30 -8.92
CA ALA A 22 -0.09 18.70 -8.93
C ALA A 22 -1.38 18.96 -8.11
N ASN A 23 -2.41 18.17 -8.30
CA ASN A 23 -3.71 18.36 -7.66
C ASN A 23 -4.27 17.10 -6.99
N ARG A 24 -3.47 16.04 -6.83
CA ARG A 24 -3.91 14.75 -6.28
C ARG A 24 -3.00 14.29 -5.16
N VAL A 25 -3.60 13.87 -4.05
CA VAL A 25 -2.91 13.33 -2.87
C VAL A 25 -3.23 11.85 -2.74
N LEU A 26 -2.21 10.98 -2.73
CA LEU A 26 -2.36 9.56 -2.45
C LEU A 26 -2.24 9.29 -0.96
N ILE A 27 -3.22 8.59 -0.43
CA ILE A 27 -3.30 8.25 1.00
C ILE A 27 -3.18 6.74 1.16
N GLY A 28 -2.34 6.31 2.08
CA GLY A 28 -2.14 4.90 2.41
C GLY A 28 -1.96 4.68 3.90
N THR A 29 -1.73 3.42 4.27
CA THR A 29 -1.56 3.05 5.68
C THR A 29 -0.16 3.35 6.16
N ASN A 30 -0.03 3.85 7.41
CA ASN A 30 1.21 3.88 8.15
C ASN A 30 1.39 2.58 8.95
N ARG A 31 2.47 2.49 9.76
CA ARG A 31 2.76 1.32 10.58
C ARG A 31 1.72 1.07 11.69
N ASP A 32 1.09 2.13 12.19
CA ASP A 32 0.15 2.07 13.32
C ASP A 32 -1.30 1.83 12.86
N TRP A 33 -1.52 1.76 11.54
CA TRP A 33 -2.86 1.60 10.96
C TRP A 33 -3.60 0.38 11.49
N TRP A 34 -2.88 -0.72 11.71
CA TRP A 34 -3.51 -1.98 12.13
C TRP A 34 -4.19 -1.86 13.49
N ASP A 35 -3.57 -1.18 14.43
CA ASP A 35 -4.12 -0.97 15.77
C ASP A 35 -5.39 -0.13 15.75
N HIS A 36 -5.47 0.85 14.84
CA HIS A 36 -6.67 1.64 14.62
C HIS A 36 -7.75 0.84 13.90
N PHE A 37 -7.40 0.20 12.79
CA PHE A 37 -8.36 -0.50 11.94
C PHE A 37 -8.99 -1.71 12.62
N SER A 38 -8.23 -2.50 13.36
CA SER A 38 -8.73 -3.72 14.03
C SER A 38 -9.78 -3.44 15.11
N GLN A 39 -9.93 -2.20 15.53
CA GLN A 39 -10.93 -1.78 16.50
C GLN A 39 -12.18 -1.17 15.85
N THR A 40 -12.21 -1.05 14.53
CA THR A 40 -13.33 -0.41 13.82
C THR A 40 -14.53 -1.34 13.67
N PRO A 41 -15.74 -0.78 13.52
CA PRO A 41 -16.93 -1.58 13.22
C PRO A 41 -16.77 -2.43 11.97
N GLU A 42 -16.17 -1.88 10.90
CA GLU A 42 -15.99 -2.57 9.63
C GLU A 42 -15.12 -3.82 9.75
N TYR A 43 -14.12 -3.81 10.64
CA TYR A 43 -13.30 -4.99 10.90
C TYR A 43 -14.06 -6.07 11.67
N ASN A 44 -14.95 -5.66 12.59
CA ASN A 44 -15.60 -6.54 13.58
C ASN A 44 -17.00 -7.02 13.15
N ASP A 45 -17.61 -6.46 12.09
CA ASP A 45 -18.99 -6.76 11.69
C ASP A 45 -19.12 -8.00 10.80
N SER A 46 -18.01 -8.68 10.48
CA SER A 46 -17.97 -9.88 9.62
C SER A 46 -18.51 -9.67 8.19
N GLN A 47 -18.69 -8.42 7.75
CA GLN A 47 -19.11 -8.12 6.40
C GLN A 47 -17.93 -8.18 5.41
N HIS A 48 -18.23 -8.31 4.11
CA HIS A 48 -17.21 -8.31 3.06
C HIS A 48 -16.48 -6.97 2.96
N ASP A 49 -15.23 -7.03 2.46
CA ASP A 49 -14.40 -5.89 2.10
C ASP A 49 -14.26 -4.82 3.21
N PRO A 50 -13.92 -5.21 4.46
CA PRO A 50 -13.90 -4.30 5.59
C PRO A 50 -12.93 -3.12 5.39
N VAL A 51 -11.78 -3.37 4.74
CA VAL A 51 -10.78 -2.31 4.47
C VAL A 51 -11.31 -1.28 3.48
N ASP A 52 -11.99 -1.72 2.44
CA ASP A 52 -12.52 -0.81 1.41
C ASP A 52 -13.69 0.01 1.97
N ARG A 53 -14.60 -0.61 2.75
CA ARG A 53 -15.69 0.10 3.44
C ARG A 53 -15.15 1.16 4.41
N TRP A 54 -14.20 0.78 5.24
CA TRP A 54 -13.53 1.69 6.15
C TRP A 54 -12.83 2.84 5.41
N SER A 55 -12.06 2.54 4.36
CA SER A 55 -11.36 3.55 3.55
C SER A 55 -12.33 4.55 2.95
N LYS A 56 -13.45 4.06 2.40
CA LYS A 56 -14.49 4.90 1.82
C LYS A 56 -15.13 5.81 2.86
N ARG A 57 -15.44 5.31 4.05
CA ARG A 57 -16.02 6.13 5.11
C ARG A 57 -15.08 7.26 5.53
N ILE A 58 -13.81 6.95 5.80
CA ILE A 58 -12.84 7.94 6.28
C ILE A 58 -12.49 8.96 5.19
N LEU A 59 -12.22 8.50 3.98
CA LEU A 59 -11.73 9.39 2.93
C LEU A 59 -12.84 10.17 2.23
N ASN A 60 -14.09 9.69 2.20
CA ASN A 60 -15.21 10.49 1.70
C ASN A 60 -15.54 11.64 2.66
N ASP A 61 -15.53 11.39 3.98
CA ASP A 61 -15.71 12.45 4.98
C ASP A 61 -14.60 13.52 4.86
N LEU A 62 -13.36 13.09 4.68
CA LEU A 62 -12.26 14.00 4.46
C LEU A 62 -12.40 14.79 3.14
N ALA A 63 -12.79 14.11 2.06
CA ALA A 63 -12.99 14.73 0.75
C ALA A 63 -14.07 15.82 0.79
N GLU A 64 -15.20 15.54 1.44
CA GLU A 64 -16.28 16.51 1.63
C GLU A 64 -15.82 17.75 2.38
N ARG A 65 -15.13 17.57 3.51
CA ARG A 65 -14.56 18.68 4.29
C ARG A 65 -13.48 19.46 3.55
N ALA A 66 -12.75 18.79 2.65
CA ALA A 66 -11.66 19.40 1.89
C ALA A 66 -12.12 20.05 0.58
N GLY A 67 -13.37 19.86 0.15
CA GLY A 67 -13.84 20.25 -1.18
C GLY A 67 -13.11 19.50 -2.28
N ALA A 68 -12.77 18.23 -2.06
CA ALA A 68 -12.05 17.36 -2.96
C ALA A 68 -12.94 16.20 -3.42
N ARG A 69 -12.49 15.50 -4.47
CA ARG A 69 -13.08 14.24 -4.92
C ARG A 69 -12.24 13.06 -4.47
N ALA A 70 -12.88 12.07 -3.84
CA ALA A 70 -12.21 10.83 -3.46
C ALA A 70 -12.28 9.79 -4.59
N TYR A 71 -11.20 9.00 -4.72
CA TYR A 71 -11.11 7.82 -5.60
C TYR A 71 -10.57 6.65 -4.80
N PHE A 72 -11.03 5.44 -5.13
CA PHE A 72 -10.64 4.23 -4.42
C PHE A 72 -10.16 3.15 -5.38
N PRO A 73 -9.13 2.34 -5.00
CA PRO A 73 -8.64 1.26 -5.83
C PRO A 73 -9.68 0.18 -6.16
N SER A 74 -10.70 0.04 -5.30
CA SER A 74 -11.80 -0.92 -5.45
C SER A 74 -12.93 -0.43 -6.36
N ASP A 75 -12.96 0.85 -6.74
CA ASP A 75 -14.03 1.39 -7.55
C ASP A 75 -13.77 1.14 -9.05
N GLY A 76 -14.60 0.35 -9.66
CA GLY A 76 -14.50 0.06 -11.09
C GLY A 76 -15.36 -1.11 -11.53
N PRO A 77 -15.36 -1.53 -12.79
CA PRO A 77 -14.74 -0.88 -13.95
C PRO A 77 -15.46 0.42 -14.39
N PRO A 78 -14.77 1.40 -14.98
CA PRO A 78 -13.33 1.45 -15.17
C PRO A 78 -12.56 1.82 -13.88
N TYR A 79 -11.44 1.14 -13.62
CA TYR A 79 -10.60 1.41 -12.45
C TYR A 79 -9.74 2.65 -12.65
N ALA A 80 -9.60 3.46 -11.61
CA ALA A 80 -8.69 4.60 -11.62
C ALA A 80 -7.22 4.12 -11.69
N PRO A 81 -6.34 4.85 -12.44
CA PRO A 81 -4.99 4.39 -12.74
C PRO A 81 -4.02 4.67 -11.59
N PHE A 82 -4.25 4.09 -10.40
CA PHE A 82 -3.47 4.33 -9.19
C PHE A 82 -1.97 4.08 -9.34
N ILE A 83 -1.56 3.11 -10.18
CA ILE A 83 -0.14 2.83 -10.45
C ILE A 83 0.50 4.01 -11.18
N ALA A 84 -0.17 4.59 -12.18
CA ALA A 84 0.31 5.77 -12.89
C ALA A 84 0.39 6.96 -11.93
N TRP A 85 -0.67 7.23 -11.19
CA TRP A 85 -0.71 8.30 -10.19
C TRP A 85 0.38 8.18 -9.13
N ALA A 86 0.66 6.96 -8.66
CA ALA A 86 1.74 6.72 -7.71
C ALA A 86 3.10 7.14 -8.30
N LYS A 87 3.40 6.75 -9.53
CA LYS A 87 4.64 7.12 -10.21
C LYS A 87 4.77 8.64 -10.44
N GLU A 88 3.67 9.33 -10.73
CA GLU A 88 3.63 10.78 -10.91
C GLU A 88 4.03 11.56 -9.65
N THR A 89 3.93 10.95 -8.46
CA THR A 89 4.31 11.61 -7.21
C THR A 89 5.82 11.75 -6.99
N GLY A 90 6.66 11.09 -7.81
CA GLY A 90 8.11 11.06 -7.63
C GLY A 90 8.59 10.30 -6.38
N ARG A 91 7.72 9.51 -5.74
CA ARG A 91 8.03 8.72 -4.53
C ARG A 91 7.84 7.20 -4.71
N PHE A 92 7.47 6.77 -5.93
CA PHE A 92 7.26 5.37 -6.25
C PHE A 92 8.03 4.94 -7.50
N TRP A 93 8.66 3.79 -7.44
CA TRP A 93 9.41 3.19 -8.54
C TRP A 93 9.06 1.73 -8.70
N GLN A 94 9.53 1.13 -9.77
CA GLN A 94 9.46 -0.31 -9.95
C GLN A 94 10.68 -0.96 -9.30
N SER A 95 10.44 -1.89 -8.38
CA SER A 95 11.50 -2.69 -7.76
C SER A 95 12.04 -3.76 -8.72
N PRO A 96 13.20 -4.38 -8.40
CA PRO A 96 13.74 -5.48 -9.17
C PRO A 96 12.79 -6.69 -9.32
N THR A 97 11.83 -6.86 -8.42
CA THR A 97 10.82 -7.92 -8.46
C THR A 97 9.54 -7.54 -9.22
N GLY A 98 9.52 -6.41 -9.90
CA GLY A 98 8.37 -5.92 -10.65
C GLY A 98 7.29 -5.22 -9.82
N MET A 99 7.31 -5.37 -8.49
CA MET A 99 6.39 -4.64 -7.62
C MET A 99 6.75 -3.16 -7.51
N LEU A 100 5.76 -2.31 -7.22
CA LEU A 100 6.05 -0.94 -6.80
C LEU A 100 6.78 -0.93 -5.47
N ILE A 101 7.74 -0.01 -5.33
CA ILE A 101 8.42 0.34 -4.09
C ILE A 101 8.20 1.83 -3.81
N HIS A 102 8.01 2.17 -2.54
CA HIS A 102 7.88 3.53 -2.04
C HIS A 102 9.10 3.88 -1.18
N ASP A 103 9.51 5.13 -1.21
CA ASP A 103 10.72 5.60 -0.51
C ASP A 103 10.72 5.35 1.01
N THR A 104 9.55 5.37 1.64
CA THR A 104 9.40 5.22 3.10
C THR A 104 8.83 3.85 3.50
N THR A 105 7.83 3.36 2.77
CA THR A 105 7.14 2.10 3.14
C THR A 105 7.73 0.86 2.46
N GLY A 106 8.74 1.04 1.60
CA GLY A 106 9.34 -0.04 0.85
C GLY A 106 8.33 -0.75 -0.04
N LEU A 107 8.34 -2.07 0.00
CA LEU A 107 7.38 -2.93 -0.69
C LEU A 107 6.05 -3.10 0.09
N MET A 108 5.93 -2.50 1.29
CA MET A 108 4.73 -2.58 2.13
C MET A 108 3.67 -1.52 1.77
N ILE A 109 3.54 -1.23 0.48
CA ILE A 109 2.56 -0.27 -0.05
C ILE A 109 1.13 -0.76 0.23
N SER A 110 0.30 0.16 0.73
CA SER A 110 -1.12 -0.08 0.97
C SER A 110 -1.92 1.22 0.73
N ILE A 111 -2.08 1.59 -0.55
CA ILE A 111 -2.87 2.76 -0.95
C ILE A 111 -4.34 2.51 -0.62
N ARG A 112 -4.98 3.46 0.08
CA ARG A 112 -6.38 3.38 0.50
C ARG A 112 -7.30 4.24 -0.34
N GLY A 113 -6.76 5.29 -0.95
CA GLY A 113 -7.50 6.17 -1.84
C GLY A 113 -6.65 7.33 -2.32
N ALA A 114 -7.26 8.16 -3.12
CA ALA A 114 -6.70 9.43 -3.58
C ALA A 114 -7.72 10.55 -3.39
N LEU A 115 -7.25 11.73 -3.03
CA LEU A 115 -8.04 12.97 -3.03
C LEU A 115 -7.59 13.84 -4.19
N GLU A 116 -8.53 14.24 -5.04
CA GLU A 116 -8.29 15.15 -6.16
C GLU A 116 -8.92 16.51 -5.89
N PHE A 117 -8.13 17.55 -6.00
CA PHE A 117 -8.51 18.93 -5.77
C PHE A 117 -8.70 19.67 -7.09
N SER A 118 -9.47 20.76 -7.09
CA SER A 118 -9.63 21.65 -8.23
C SER A 118 -8.44 22.60 -8.42
N HIS A 119 -7.45 22.58 -7.51
CA HIS A 119 -6.28 23.46 -7.49
C HIS A 119 -5.03 22.65 -7.10
N PRO A 120 -3.82 23.13 -7.39
CA PRO A 120 -2.58 22.51 -6.95
C PRO A 120 -2.49 22.44 -5.43
N VAL A 121 -1.96 21.34 -4.90
CA VAL A 121 -1.83 21.10 -3.43
C VAL A 121 -0.42 21.32 -2.90
N GLY A 122 0.57 21.48 -3.78
CA GLY A 122 1.96 21.73 -3.43
C GLY A 122 2.94 21.33 -4.53
N ASP A 123 4.21 21.56 -4.29
CA ASP A 123 5.30 21.14 -5.16
C ASP A 123 5.55 19.64 -5.00
N ILE A 124 5.84 18.96 -6.13
CA ILE A 124 6.10 17.53 -6.14
C ILE A 124 7.44 17.25 -5.44
N ALA A 125 7.41 16.42 -4.41
CA ALA A 125 8.61 15.97 -3.73
C ALA A 125 9.43 15.07 -4.67
N CYS A 126 10.71 15.39 -4.85
CA CYS A 126 11.62 14.55 -5.63
C CYS A 126 12.50 13.78 -4.63
N THR A 127 12.33 12.46 -4.54
CA THR A 127 13.15 11.58 -3.72
C THR A 127 13.92 10.60 -4.61
N THR A 128 14.89 9.90 -4.05
CA THR A 128 15.70 8.93 -4.80
C THR A 128 15.08 7.53 -4.71
N ASN A 129 15.22 6.77 -5.79
CA ASN A 129 14.79 5.37 -5.80
C ASN A 129 15.61 4.55 -4.80
N PRO A 130 15.01 3.97 -3.75
CA PRO A 130 15.75 3.24 -2.74
C PRO A 130 16.43 1.98 -3.26
N CYS A 131 16.02 1.45 -4.42
CA CYS A 131 16.68 0.30 -5.03
C CYS A 131 18.04 0.62 -5.64
N GLU A 132 18.35 1.89 -5.92
CA GLU A 132 19.65 2.30 -6.46
C GLU A 132 20.76 2.15 -5.43
N GLY A 133 20.47 2.39 -4.15
CA GLY A 133 21.40 2.20 -3.03
C GLY A 133 21.39 0.78 -2.44
N CYS A 134 20.55 -0.12 -2.93
CA CYS A 134 20.41 -1.48 -2.40
C CYS A 134 21.29 -2.46 -3.18
N SER A 135 22.55 -2.66 -2.76
CA SER A 135 23.52 -3.54 -3.43
C SER A 135 23.09 -5.01 -3.43
N ASP A 136 22.60 -5.50 -2.31
CA ASP A 136 22.34 -6.93 -2.09
C ASP A 136 21.01 -7.40 -2.69
N ARG A 137 20.05 -6.49 -2.90
CA ARG A 137 18.72 -6.76 -3.45
C ARG A 137 18.08 -8.05 -2.92
N PRO A 138 17.99 -8.25 -1.62
CA PRO A 138 17.58 -9.52 -1.01
C PRO A 138 16.17 -9.96 -1.42
N CYS A 139 15.34 -9.05 -1.88
CA CYS A 139 13.99 -9.33 -2.37
C CYS A 139 13.97 -10.26 -3.59
N ILE A 140 15.03 -10.30 -4.43
CA ILE A 140 15.07 -11.11 -5.65
C ILE A 140 15.06 -12.61 -5.32
N ALA A 141 15.78 -13.03 -4.28
CA ALA A 141 15.92 -14.43 -3.90
C ALA A 141 14.94 -14.88 -2.80
N ALA A 142 14.13 -13.94 -2.27
CA ALA A 142 13.32 -14.22 -1.09
C ALA A 142 12.03 -15.02 -1.36
N CYS A 143 11.61 -15.17 -2.62
CA CYS A 143 10.42 -15.96 -2.92
C CYS A 143 10.76 -17.46 -2.98
N PRO A 144 10.19 -18.31 -2.09
CA PRO A 144 10.53 -19.73 -2.04
C PRO A 144 10.23 -20.52 -3.33
N VAL A 145 9.28 -20.01 -4.14
CA VAL A 145 8.86 -20.64 -5.40
C VAL A 145 9.21 -19.79 -6.62
N GLY A 146 10.01 -18.73 -6.46
CA GLY A 146 10.42 -17.87 -7.56
C GLY A 146 9.29 -17.10 -8.25
N ALA A 147 8.08 -17.08 -7.70
CA ALA A 147 6.93 -16.41 -8.30
C ALA A 147 7.12 -14.90 -8.48
N LEU A 148 7.98 -14.29 -7.69
CA LEU A 148 8.39 -12.87 -7.77
C LEU A 148 9.92 -12.84 -7.92
N SER A 149 10.42 -13.02 -9.11
CA SER A 149 11.87 -13.08 -9.40
C SER A 149 12.40 -11.85 -10.14
N GLY A 150 11.51 -11.04 -10.73
CA GLY A 150 11.89 -9.89 -11.56
C GLY A 150 12.37 -10.24 -12.97
N THR A 151 12.55 -11.52 -13.28
CA THR A 151 12.95 -11.98 -14.62
C THR A 151 11.77 -12.40 -15.50
N GLN A 152 10.60 -12.54 -14.90
CA GLN A 152 9.34 -12.92 -15.54
C GLN A 152 8.16 -12.22 -14.84
N PRO A 153 6.98 -12.16 -15.48
CA PRO A 153 5.78 -11.67 -14.85
C PRO A 153 5.46 -12.43 -13.55
N TYR A 154 4.79 -11.75 -12.61
CA TYR A 154 4.40 -12.36 -11.34
C TYR A 154 3.55 -13.62 -11.56
N ASP A 155 4.08 -14.78 -11.16
CA ASP A 155 3.39 -16.06 -11.22
C ASP A 155 2.42 -16.19 -10.03
N VAL A 156 1.23 -15.61 -10.19
CA VAL A 156 0.18 -15.65 -9.17
C VAL A 156 -0.30 -17.08 -8.88
N PRO A 157 -0.50 -17.96 -9.89
CA PRO A 157 -0.86 -19.35 -9.64
C PRO A 157 0.16 -20.09 -8.78
N ALA A 158 1.44 -20.02 -9.09
CA ALA A 158 2.49 -20.67 -8.29
C ALA A 158 2.54 -20.11 -6.85
N CYS A 159 2.40 -18.79 -6.69
CA CYS A 159 2.31 -18.17 -5.38
C CYS A 159 1.12 -18.71 -4.58
N LYS A 160 -0.09 -18.71 -5.15
CA LYS A 160 -1.29 -19.21 -4.45
C LYS A 160 -1.18 -20.69 -4.10
N ALA A 161 -0.67 -21.52 -5.00
CA ALA A 161 -0.44 -22.94 -4.73
C ALA A 161 0.52 -23.15 -3.53
N PHE A 162 1.60 -22.35 -3.46
CA PHE A 162 2.53 -22.39 -2.35
C PHE A 162 1.87 -22.01 -1.01
N LEU A 163 1.00 -20.98 -1.00
CA LEU A 163 0.32 -20.53 0.21
C LEU A 163 -0.57 -21.61 0.84
N ASP A 164 -0.98 -22.63 0.07
CA ASP A 164 -1.80 -23.76 0.55
C ASP A 164 -0.96 -24.88 1.18
N THR A 165 0.36 -24.80 1.10
CA THR A 165 1.27 -25.78 1.68
C THR A 165 1.65 -25.43 3.13
N GLU A 166 2.16 -26.40 3.86
CA GLU A 166 2.72 -26.17 5.20
C GLU A 166 3.85 -25.12 5.17
N ASN A 167 4.73 -25.20 4.18
CA ASN A 167 5.83 -24.24 4.00
C ASN A 167 5.35 -22.82 3.64
N GLY A 168 4.14 -22.68 3.10
CA GLY A 168 3.51 -21.39 2.79
C GLY A 168 2.96 -20.64 4.00
N GLN A 169 2.85 -21.29 5.16
CA GLN A 169 2.27 -20.68 6.36
C GLN A 169 3.04 -19.47 6.88
N ALA A 170 4.35 -19.40 6.67
CA ALA A 170 5.14 -18.22 7.00
C ALA A 170 4.67 -16.98 6.20
N CYS A 171 4.35 -17.15 4.90
CA CYS A 171 3.77 -16.09 4.09
C CYS A 171 2.35 -15.75 4.51
N MET A 172 1.54 -16.75 4.87
CA MET A 172 0.14 -16.57 5.28
C MET A 172 0.01 -15.79 6.59
N SER A 173 0.89 -16.06 7.56
CA SER A 173 0.83 -15.43 8.89
C SER A 173 1.62 -14.12 8.98
N GLY A 174 2.80 -14.06 8.34
CA GLY A 174 3.72 -12.93 8.44
C GLY A 174 3.70 -11.99 7.22
N GLY A 175 3.10 -12.41 6.11
CA GLY A 175 3.11 -11.68 4.85
C GLY A 175 4.16 -12.18 3.85
N CYS A 176 4.12 -11.64 2.65
CA CYS A 176 5.03 -12.02 1.55
C CYS A 176 6.51 -11.82 1.92
N LEU A 177 7.31 -12.90 1.86
CA LEU A 177 8.74 -12.89 2.20
C LEU A 177 9.54 -11.92 1.33
N VAL A 178 9.17 -11.74 0.05
CA VAL A 178 9.81 -10.76 -0.84
C VAL A 178 9.64 -9.33 -0.30
N ARG A 179 8.43 -9.00 0.20
CA ARG A 179 8.17 -7.68 0.81
C ARG A 179 8.93 -7.50 2.11
N GLN A 180 9.04 -8.55 2.92
CA GLN A 180 9.77 -8.53 4.20
C GLN A 180 11.29 -8.43 4.02
N ALA A 181 11.84 -9.00 2.95
CA ALA A 181 13.27 -8.94 2.66
C ALA A 181 13.77 -7.54 2.26
N CYS A 182 12.88 -6.63 1.87
CA CYS A 182 13.28 -5.28 1.49
C CYS A 182 13.74 -4.48 2.71
N PRO A 183 14.96 -3.89 2.73
CA PRO A 183 15.47 -3.12 3.88
C PRO A 183 14.58 -1.93 4.25
N VAL A 184 14.00 -1.24 3.25
CA VAL A 184 13.05 -0.15 3.50
C VAL A 184 11.76 -0.66 4.14
N SER A 185 11.28 -1.83 3.71
CA SER A 185 10.12 -2.48 4.34
C SER A 185 10.39 -2.89 5.78
N GLN A 186 11.60 -3.34 6.08
CA GLN A 186 12.02 -3.69 7.44
C GLN A 186 12.07 -2.44 8.34
N ALA A 187 12.62 -1.33 7.82
CA ALA A 187 12.64 -0.06 8.54
C ALA A 187 11.24 0.52 8.78
N PHE A 188 10.32 0.30 7.85
CA PHE A 188 8.90 0.69 8.00
C PHE A 188 8.19 -0.12 9.10
N ASP A 189 8.63 -1.36 9.34
CA ASP A 189 8.18 -2.21 10.45
C ASP A 189 6.64 -2.40 10.52
N ARG A 190 6.03 -2.80 9.39
CA ARG A 190 4.58 -3.08 9.37
C ARG A 190 4.25 -4.31 10.20
N PRO A 191 3.22 -4.25 11.09
CA PRO A 191 2.82 -5.40 11.91
C PRO A 191 2.54 -6.66 11.09
N SER A 192 3.06 -7.81 11.54
CA SER A 192 2.85 -9.11 10.88
C SER A 192 1.36 -9.48 10.81
N ALA A 193 0.57 -9.12 11.82
CA ALA A 193 -0.88 -9.33 11.83
C ALA A 193 -1.57 -8.62 10.65
N GLN A 194 -1.20 -7.37 10.33
CA GLN A 194 -1.67 -6.66 9.15
C GLN A 194 -1.26 -7.39 7.87
N SER A 195 -0.01 -7.81 7.79
CA SER A 195 0.52 -8.50 6.62
C SER A 195 -0.19 -9.84 6.38
N GLY A 196 -0.42 -10.62 7.44
CA GLY A 196 -1.18 -11.86 7.39
C GLY A 196 -2.64 -11.65 6.99
N PHE A 197 -3.27 -10.60 7.49
CA PHE A 197 -4.62 -10.22 7.08
C PHE A 197 -4.72 -9.97 5.56
N HIS A 198 -3.77 -9.21 4.98
CA HIS A 198 -3.73 -8.99 3.55
C HIS A 198 -3.43 -10.26 2.74
N MET A 199 -2.59 -11.16 3.26
CA MET A 199 -2.32 -12.45 2.60
C MET A 199 -3.55 -13.35 2.55
N LYS A 200 -4.34 -13.38 3.61
CA LYS A 200 -5.62 -14.10 3.63
C LYS A 200 -6.61 -13.56 2.59
N ALA A 201 -6.67 -12.23 2.43
CA ALA A 201 -7.49 -11.60 1.39
C ALA A 201 -6.99 -11.93 -0.03
N PHE A 202 -5.66 -11.90 -0.25
CA PHE A 202 -5.05 -12.25 -1.54
C PHE A 202 -5.25 -13.73 -1.91
N ARG A 203 -5.25 -14.64 -0.92
CA ARG A 203 -5.41 -16.09 -1.14
C ARG A 203 -6.84 -16.46 -1.61
N ARG A 204 -7.87 -15.71 -1.25
CA ARG A 204 -9.28 -15.89 -1.67
C ARG A 204 -9.53 -15.70 -3.21
#